data_8b0f3d0fa5d18c5689848b5905edda37
#
_entry.id   8b0f3d0fa5d18c5689848b5905edda37
#
_cell.length_a   1.000
_cell.length_b   1.000
_cell.length_c   1.000
_cell.angle_alpha   90.00
_cell.angle_beta   90.00
_cell.angle_gamma   90.00
#
_symmetry.space_group_name_H-M   'P 1'
#
loop_
_entity.id
_entity.type
_entity.pdbx_description
1 polymer ?
#
loop_
_entity_poly.entity_id
_entity_poly.type
_entity_poly.pdbx_seq_one_letter_code
_entity_poly.pdbx_strand_id
1 'polypeptide(L)'
;MNRPVRTRHHEIADDLRQQITTGRIKPGERLPSEAGLAIRYEVSTVTLRNALAVLQIEGLVEKIHGKGNFVRHRPRKTMYVGGWGTLDPWTAGEAAPNIAVSTTTVAAHGHLTTLLKVPAGSPLTEFFCISRQGEFPRGVARIYIPPDLTPAGVEDDNASWRETATRFAVLSTPQATVRETVCARPPTAEEASVLRLRSSAPVLAITRVATDTSGRVIEAALLVFPGDHVDAVFTTHHPTDERQTQK
;
A
#
# COMPACT_ATOMS: atom_id res chain seq x y z
N MET A 1 -20.27 34.32 4.10
CA MET A 1 -19.30 33.23 3.87
C MET A 1 -18.17 33.79 3.04
N ASN A 2 -17.00 34.04 3.67
CA ASN A 2 -15.85 34.62 2.98
C ASN A 2 -15.16 33.50 2.20
N ARG A 3 -15.23 33.52 0.88
CA ARG A 3 -14.43 32.63 0.00
C ARG A 3 -12.96 33.00 0.21
N PRO A 4 -12.07 32.05 0.59
CA PRO A 4 -10.65 32.35 0.70
C PRO A 4 -10.16 32.90 -0.64
N VAL A 5 -9.48 34.05 -0.59
CA VAL A 5 -8.85 34.67 -1.78
C VAL A 5 -7.83 33.65 -2.33
N ARG A 6 -8.15 33.01 -3.46
CA ARG A 6 -7.21 32.10 -4.15
C ARG A 6 -6.02 32.92 -4.62
N THR A 7 -4.85 32.57 -4.14
CA THR A 7 -3.62 33.24 -4.55
C THR A 7 -3.22 32.75 -5.95
N ARG A 8 -2.58 33.61 -6.75
CA ARG A 8 -2.23 33.34 -8.15
C ARG A 8 -1.46 32.02 -8.36
N HIS A 9 -0.62 31.63 -7.41
CA HIS A 9 0.10 30.34 -7.50
C HIS A 9 -0.83 29.12 -7.34
N HIS A 10 -1.93 29.22 -6.59
CA HIS A 10 -2.92 28.14 -6.52
C HIS A 10 -3.71 28.00 -7.82
N GLU A 11 -4.05 29.10 -8.48
CA GLU A 11 -4.72 29.06 -9.79
C GLU A 11 -3.87 28.37 -10.84
N ILE A 12 -2.56 28.66 -10.87
CA ILE A 12 -1.60 28.01 -11.76
C ILE A 12 -1.46 26.53 -11.42
N ALA A 13 -1.38 26.17 -10.15
CA ALA A 13 -1.34 24.78 -9.72
C ALA A 13 -2.61 24.03 -10.14
N ASP A 14 -3.80 24.65 -9.99
CA ASP A 14 -5.08 24.07 -10.41
C ASP A 14 -5.13 23.83 -11.93
N ASP A 15 -4.68 24.77 -12.74
CA ASP A 15 -4.64 24.61 -14.21
C ASP A 15 -3.67 23.50 -14.63
N LEU A 16 -2.45 23.49 -14.12
CA LEU A 16 -1.48 22.43 -14.39
C LEU A 16 -1.98 21.07 -13.90
N ARG A 17 -2.62 20.99 -12.74
CA ARG A 17 -3.24 19.78 -12.21
C ARG A 17 -4.31 19.26 -13.18
N GLN A 18 -5.16 20.13 -13.68
CA GLN A 18 -6.19 19.78 -14.66
C GLN A 18 -5.55 19.24 -15.95
N GLN A 19 -4.50 19.88 -16.46
CA GLN A 19 -3.81 19.41 -17.66
C GLN A 19 -3.18 18.02 -17.47
N ILE A 20 -2.64 17.74 -16.28
CA ILE A 20 -2.07 16.43 -15.91
C ILE A 20 -3.18 15.39 -15.76
N THR A 21 -4.26 15.70 -15.03
CA THR A 21 -5.35 14.74 -14.78
C THR A 21 -6.16 14.38 -16.00
N THR A 22 -6.30 15.32 -16.95
CA THR A 22 -6.98 15.09 -18.25
C THR A 22 -6.06 14.41 -19.28
N GLY A 23 -4.77 14.16 -18.93
CA GLY A 23 -3.80 13.53 -19.84
C GLY A 23 -3.28 14.46 -20.93
N ARG A 24 -3.59 15.77 -20.88
CA ARG A 24 -3.03 16.76 -21.82
C ARG A 24 -1.51 16.86 -21.66
N ILE A 25 -1.01 16.73 -20.43
CA ILE A 25 0.40 16.52 -20.12
C ILE A 25 0.52 15.10 -19.57
N LYS A 26 1.32 14.27 -20.25
CA LYS A 26 1.39 12.82 -19.94
C LYS A 26 2.30 12.53 -18.77
N PRO A 27 2.07 11.42 -18.04
CA PRO A 27 3.02 10.93 -17.04
C PRO A 27 4.42 10.70 -17.67
N GLY A 28 5.47 11.13 -16.98
CA GLY A 28 6.86 11.13 -17.46
C GLY A 28 7.22 12.30 -18.38
N GLU A 29 6.26 13.08 -18.83
CA GLU A 29 6.51 14.23 -19.69
C GLU A 29 7.20 15.35 -18.91
N ARG A 30 8.18 15.97 -19.55
CA ARG A 30 8.89 17.12 -18.99
C ARG A 30 8.02 18.36 -19.13
N LEU A 31 7.80 19.07 -18.03
CA LEU A 31 7.17 20.38 -18.05
C LEU A 31 8.09 21.40 -18.73
N PRO A 32 7.53 22.44 -19.39
CA PRO A 32 8.32 23.56 -19.85
C PRO A 32 9.17 24.15 -18.74
N SER A 33 10.25 24.84 -19.09
CA SER A 33 11.13 25.46 -18.11
C SER A 33 10.38 26.41 -17.18
N GLU A 34 10.88 26.61 -15.94
CA GLU A 34 10.30 27.56 -14.98
C GLU A 34 10.15 28.95 -15.59
N ALA A 35 11.14 29.39 -16.38
CA ALA A 35 11.06 30.67 -17.09
C ALA A 35 9.97 30.67 -18.19
N GLY A 36 9.88 29.60 -18.96
CA GLY A 36 8.84 29.47 -20.01
C GLY A 36 7.43 29.46 -19.46
N LEU A 37 7.22 28.72 -18.35
CA LEU A 37 5.93 28.72 -17.64
C LEU A 37 5.62 30.09 -17.00
N ALA A 38 6.63 30.77 -16.42
CA ALA A 38 6.45 32.08 -15.84
C ALA A 38 5.98 33.11 -16.90
N ILE A 39 6.56 33.07 -18.09
CA ILE A 39 6.12 33.89 -19.24
C ILE A 39 4.70 33.51 -19.64
N ARG A 40 4.40 32.22 -19.81
CA ARG A 40 3.08 31.72 -20.24
C ARG A 40 1.95 32.14 -19.28
N TYR A 41 2.21 32.13 -17.98
CA TYR A 41 1.21 32.49 -16.96
C TYR A 41 1.29 33.98 -16.54
N GLU A 42 2.18 34.75 -17.15
CA GLU A 42 2.41 36.17 -16.86
C GLU A 42 2.65 36.44 -15.36
N VAL A 43 3.55 35.64 -14.76
CA VAL A 43 3.89 35.74 -13.34
C VAL A 43 5.41 35.75 -13.11
N SER A 44 5.82 36.12 -11.89
CA SER A 44 7.21 36.01 -11.50
C SER A 44 7.62 34.51 -11.36
N THR A 45 8.89 34.23 -11.56
CA THR A 45 9.45 32.87 -11.33
C THR A 45 9.26 32.36 -9.92
N VAL A 46 9.17 33.28 -8.93
CA VAL A 46 8.87 32.96 -7.54
C VAL A 46 7.44 32.42 -7.40
N THR A 47 6.47 33.13 -7.99
CA THR A 47 5.06 32.70 -7.96
C THR A 47 4.90 31.33 -8.65
N LEU A 48 5.58 31.11 -9.77
CA LEU A 48 5.57 29.83 -10.45
C LEU A 48 6.20 28.71 -9.62
N ARG A 49 7.34 28.96 -8.98
CA ARG A 49 7.97 27.97 -8.08
C ARG A 49 7.04 27.55 -6.94
N ASN A 50 6.30 28.49 -6.39
CA ASN A 50 5.31 28.19 -5.35
C ASN A 50 4.18 27.30 -5.91
N ALA A 51 3.71 27.54 -7.13
CA ALA A 51 2.73 26.69 -7.80
C ALA A 51 3.27 25.27 -8.05
N LEU A 52 4.52 25.15 -8.54
CA LEU A 52 5.17 23.86 -8.75
C LEU A 52 5.42 23.13 -7.43
N ALA A 53 5.76 23.86 -6.34
CA ALA A 53 5.91 23.28 -5.01
C ALA A 53 4.61 22.62 -4.51
N VAL A 54 3.45 23.26 -4.75
CA VAL A 54 2.15 22.64 -4.44
C VAL A 54 1.99 21.31 -5.19
N LEU A 55 2.25 21.29 -6.49
CA LEU A 55 2.15 20.07 -7.29
C LEU A 55 3.18 18.99 -6.89
N GLN A 56 4.34 19.40 -6.41
CA GLN A 56 5.37 18.50 -5.88
C GLN A 56 4.94 17.88 -4.53
N ILE A 57 4.31 18.67 -3.66
CA ILE A 57 3.73 18.17 -2.40
C ILE A 57 2.61 17.18 -2.69
N GLU A 58 1.77 17.46 -3.68
CA GLU A 58 0.71 16.58 -4.15
C GLU A 58 1.21 15.33 -4.90
N GLY A 59 2.54 15.24 -5.14
CA GLY A 59 3.13 14.11 -5.85
C GLY A 59 2.77 14.03 -7.35
N LEU A 60 2.27 15.13 -7.94
CA LEU A 60 1.95 15.21 -9.38
C LEU A 60 3.17 15.52 -10.24
N VAL A 61 4.12 16.25 -9.67
CA VAL A 61 5.34 16.71 -10.34
C VAL A 61 6.54 16.32 -9.49
N GLU A 62 7.63 15.95 -10.14
CA GLU A 62 8.92 15.74 -9.50
C GLU A 62 9.98 16.65 -10.14
N LYS A 63 10.89 17.16 -9.31
CA LYS A 63 12.02 17.94 -9.76
C LYS A 63 13.26 17.03 -9.84
N ILE A 64 13.79 16.84 -11.03
CA ILE A 64 15.05 16.14 -11.25
C ILE A 64 16.16 17.19 -11.38
N HIS A 65 17.13 17.12 -10.48
CA HIS A 65 18.25 18.08 -10.47
C HIS A 65 18.94 18.14 -11.83
N GLY A 66 19.15 19.35 -12.34
CA GLY A 66 19.77 19.57 -13.66
C GLY A 66 18.90 19.25 -14.87
N LYS A 67 17.76 18.54 -14.71
CA LYS A 67 16.90 18.12 -15.83
C LYS A 67 15.57 18.88 -15.89
N GLY A 68 15.08 19.41 -14.77
CA GLY A 68 13.84 20.19 -14.71
C GLY A 68 12.72 19.50 -13.94
N ASN A 69 11.47 19.93 -14.20
CA ASN A 69 10.27 19.38 -13.59
C ASN A 69 9.61 18.40 -14.57
N PHE A 70 9.19 17.24 -14.05
CA PHE A 70 8.54 16.17 -14.82
C PHE A 70 7.21 15.81 -14.18
N VAL A 71 6.21 15.47 -15.01
CA VAL A 71 4.98 14.87 -14.51
C VAL A 71 5.31 13.49 -13.97
N ARG A 72 4.98 13.27 -12.72
CA ARG A 72 5.28 12.00 -12.07
C ARG A 72 4.44 10.88 -12.70
N HIS A 73 5.07 9.78 -13.03
CA HIS A 73 4.33 8.56 -13.31
C HIS A 73 3.53 8.22 -12.05
N ARG A 74 2.20 8.37 -12.09
CA ARG A 74 1.36 7.73 -11.08
C ARG A 74 1.40 6.24 -11.40
N PRO A 75 2.08 5.44 -10.61
CA PRO A 75 1.99 4.02 -10.80
C PRO A 75 0.52 3.61 -10.65
N ARG A 76 0.07 2.62 -11.40
CA ARG A 76 -1.26 2.03 -11.19
C ARG A 76 -1.39 1.67 -9.72
N LYS A 77 -2.45 2.12 -9.08
CA LYS A 77 -2.69 1.79 -7.68
C LYS A 77 -2.80 0.29 -7.51
N THR A 78 -2.19 -0.22 -6.47
CA THR A 78 -2.42 -1.58 -6.00
C THR A 78 -3.81 -1.60 -5.36
N MET A 79 -4.60 -2.61 -5.60
CA MET A 79 -5.86 -2.81 -4.92
C MET A 79 -5.64 -3.84 -3.79
N TYR A 80 -5.89 -3.42 -2.56
CA TYR A 80 -6.03 -4.34 -1.45
C TYR A 80 -7.49 -4.73 -1.32
N VAL A 81 -7.80 -6.01 -1.39
CA VAL A 81 -9.16 -6.51 -1.16
C VAL A 81 -9.19 -7.16 0.20
N GLY A 82 -9.89 -6.51 1.14
CA GLY A 82 -10.09 -7.03 2.49
C GLY A 82 -11.15 -8.13 2.56
N GLY A 83 -11.13 -8.91 3.64
CA GLY A 83 -12.13 -9.93 3.95
C GLY A 83 -11.63 -11.37 3.86
N TRP A 84 -12.56 -12.30 3.66
CA TRP A 84 -12.32 -13.74 3.71
C TRP A 84 -11.48 -14.24 2.52
N GLY A 85 -10.52 -15.08 2.81
CA GLY A 85 -10.12 -16.13 1.88
C GLY A 85 -8.79 -16.00 1.19
N THR A 86 -8.03 -14.90 1.27
CA THR A 86 -6.70 -14.88 0.65
C THR A 86 -5.68 -14.13 1.48
N LEU A 87 -4.59 -14.82 1.82
CA LEU A 87 -3.29 -14.23 2.18
C LEU A 87 -2.63 -13.54 0.98
N ASP A 88 -3.33 -13.41 -0.13
CA ASP A 88 -2.81 -12.76 -1.31
C ASP A 88 -3.37 -11.32 -1.43
N PRO A 89 -2.80 -10.38 -0.65
CA PRO A 89 -3.23 -8.98 -0.70
C PRO A 89 -2.88 -8.30 -2.03
N TRP A 90 -2.21 -9.02 -2.94
CA TRP A 90 -1.59 -8.48 -4.14
C TRP A 90 -2.27 -8.89 -5.45
N THR A 91 -3.24 -9.80 -5.43
CA THR A 91 -3.80 -10.40 -6.66
C THR A 91 -4.87 -9.59 -7.37
N ALA A 92 -5.33 -8.49 -6.82
CA ALA A 92 -6.34 -7.67 -7.46
C ALA A 92 -5.75 -6.72 -8.52
N GLY A 93 -5.15 -7.28 -9.57
CA GLY A 93 -4.62 -6.48 -10.69
C GLY A 93 -4.26 -7.34 -11.91
N GLU A 94 -4.41 -6.78 -13.13
CA GLU A 94 -4.18 -7.47 -14.41
C GLU A 94 -2.74 -7.95 -14.65
N ALA A 95 -1.76 -7.51 -13.86
CA ALA A 95 -0.37 -7.99 -13.93
C ALA A 95 0.03 -8.57 -12.57
N ALA A 96 0.38 -9.86 -12.55
CA ALA A 96 0.90 -10.51 -11.37
C ALA A 96 2.12 -9.74 -10.84
N PRO A 97 2.10 -9.25 -9.60
CA PRO A 97 3.23 -8.56 -9.02
C PRO A 97 4.42 -9.53 -8.86
N ASN A 98 5.63 -9.00 -9.01
CA ASN A 98 6.82 -9.73 -8.60
C ASN A 98 6.94 -9.61 -7.08
N ILE A 99 6.76 -10.72 -6.37
CA ILE A 99 6.82 -10.78 -4.90
C ILE A 99 8.04 -11.58 -4.50
N ALA A 100 8.99 -10.93 -3.84
CA ALA A 100 10.10 -11.59 -3.16
C ALA A 100 9.65 -11.97 -1.74
N VAL A 101 9.92 -13.21 -1.35
CA VAL A 101 9.58 -13.75 -0.02
C VAL A 101 10.88 -14.22 0.64
N SER A 102 11.03 -13.92 1.92
CA SER A 102 12.02 -14.56 2.79
C SER A 102 11.32 -15.10 4.01
N THR A 103 11.78 -16.26 4.49
CA THR A 103 11.20 -16.97 5.64
C THR A 103 12.22 -17.07 6.75
N THR A 104 11.82 -16.70 7.97
CA THR A 104 12.67 -16.78 9.16
C THR A 104 11.87 -17.22 10.37
N THR A 105 12.54 -17.81 11.36
CA THR A 105 11.95 -18.05 12.68
C THR A 105 12.29 -16.88 13.60
N VAL A 106 11.26 -16.28 14.20
CA VAL A 106 11.41 -15.16 15.14
C VAL A 106 10.74 -15.49 16.47
N ALA A 107 11.21 -14.86 17.56
CA ALA A 107 10.54 -14.96 18.85
C ALA A 107 9.47 -13.87 19.00
N ALA A 108 8.31 -14.21 19.53
CA ALA A 108 7.24 -13.25 19.79
C ALA A 108 7.64 -12.25 20.87
N HIS A 109 7.70 -10.96 20.52
CA HIS A 109 7.99 -9.87 21.43
C HIS A 109 7.05 -8.68 21.21
N GLY A 110 6.90 -7.84 22.24
CA GLY A 110 6.14 -6.60 22.16
C GLY A 110 4.70 -6.82 21.67
N HIS A 111 4.27 -6.12 20.66
CA HIS A 111 2.90 -6.18 20.14
C HIS A 111 2.54 -7.56 19.54
N LEU A 112 3.51 -8.35 19.07
CA LEU A 112 3.25 -9.68 18.50
C LEU A 112 2.66 -10.63 19.55
N THR A 113 3.08 -10.53 20.81
CA THR A 113 2.52 -11.36 21.90
C THR A 113 1.03 -11.09 22.10
N THR A 114 0.64 -9.83 22.06
CA THR A 114 -0.77 -9.41 22.18
C THR A 114 -1.57 -9.77 20.93
N LEU A 115 -0.99 -9.58 19.75
CA LEU A 115 -1.63 -9.79 18.46
C LEU A 115 -1.94 -11.28 18.24
N LEU A 116 -0.95 -12.15 18.53
CA LEU A 116 -1.04 -13.61 18.36
C LEU A 116 -1.56 -14.33 19.59
N LYS A 117 -1.72 -13.62 20.73
CA LYS A 117 -2.12 -14.18 22.02
C LYS A 117 -1.20 -15.34 22.46
N VAL A 118 0.10 -15.16 22.31
CA VAL A 118 1.13 -16.12 22.69
C VAL A 118 2.06 -15.54 23.76
N PRO A 119 2.69 -16.37 24.60
CA PRO A 119 3.70 -15.91 25.55
C PRO A 119 4.89 -15.22 24.87
N ALA A 120 5.55 -14.31 25.58
CA ALA A 120 6.80 -13.73 25.10
C ALA A 120 7.86 -14.82 24.89
N GLY A 121 8.61 -14.73 23.81
CA GLY A 121 9.61 -15.71 23.42
C GLY A 121 9.04 -16.92 22.64
N SER A 122 7.71 -17.03 22.45
CA SER A 122 7.15 -18.08 21.62
C SER A 122 7.71 -18.02 20.21
N PRO A 123 8.14 -19.16 19.62
CA PRO A 123 8.62 -19.18 18.23
C PRO A 123 7.47 -18.90 17.26
N LEU A 124 7.77 -18.15 16.20
CA LEU A 124 6.86 -17.83 15.11
C LEU A 124 7.62 -17.98 13.80
N THR A 125 6.95 -18.46 12.77
CA THR A 125 7.45 -18.37 11.40
C THR A 125 7.04 -17.03 10.84
N GLU A 126 8.01 -16.20 10.47
CA GLU A 126 7.81 -14.92 9.76
C GLU A 126 8.04 -15.10 8.28
N PHE A 127 7.09 -14.64 7.47
CA PHE A 127 7.24 -14.46 6.03
C PHE A 127 7.33 -12.97 5.75
N PHE A 128 8.47 -12.53 5.31
CA PHE A 128 8.68 -11.15 4.88
C PHE A 128 8.55 -11.07 3.36
N CYS A 129 7.53 -10.36 2.90
CA CYS A 129 7.16 -10.25 1.49
C CYS A 129 7.34 -8.81 1.00
N ILE A 130 7.98 -8.63 -0.15
CA ILE A 130 8.08 -7.35 -0.84
C ILE A 130 7.45 -7.49 -2.22
N SER A 131 6.36 -6.77 -2.46
CA SER A 131 5.75 -6.65 -3.78
C SER A 131 6.41 -5.56 -4.59
N ARG A 132 6.74 -5.85 -5.85
CA ARG A 132 7.40 -4.91 -6.77
C ARG A 132 6.67 -4.85 -8.12
N GLN A 133 6.72 -3.67 -8.73
CA GLN A 133 6.36 -3.47 -10.12
C GLN A 133 7.58 -2.89 -10.83
N GLY A 134 8.28 -3.72 -11.61
CA GLY A 134 9.63 -3.40 -12.05
C GLY A 134 10.56 -3.17 -10.85
N GLU A 135 11.28 -2.07 -10.84
CA GLU A 135 12.20 -1.69 -9.77
C GLU A 135 11.51 -0.99 -8.56
N PHE A 136 10.21 -0.70 -8.66
CA PHE A 136 9.50 0.08 -7.66
C PHE A 136 8.79 -0.82 -6.65
N PRO A 137 9.10 -0.73 -5.33
CA PRO A 137 8.35 -1.42 -4.29
C PRO A 137 6.93 -0.86 -4.21
N ARG A 138 5.96 -1.77 -4.09
CA ARG A 138 4.52 -1.46 -4.05
C ARG A 138 3.91 -1.66 -2.69
N GLY A 139 4.54 -2.48 -1.88
CA GLY A 139 4.14 -2.76 -0.52
C GLY A 139 5.01 -3.83 0.10
N VAL A 140 4.92 -3.92 1.41
CA VAL A 140 5.56 -4.95 2.21
C VAL A 140 4.52 -5.64 3.08
N ALA A 141 4.73 -6.91 3.35
CA ALA A 141 3.95 -7.67 4.32
C ALA A 141 4.88 -8.49 5.21
N ARG A 142 4.55 -8.55 6.51
CA ARG A 142 5.12 -9.49 7.46
C ARG A 142 3.98 -10.37 7.96
N ILE A 143 4.07 -11.65 7.67
CA ILE A 143 3.04 -12.63 8.03
C ILE A 143 3.65 -13.55 9.09
N TYR A 144 2.99 -13.67 10.21
CA TYR A 144 3.42 -14.47 11.35
C TYR A 144 2.47 -15.64 11.56
N ILE A 145 3.00 -16.84 11.58
CA ILE A 145 2.25 -18.08 11.78
C ILE A 145 2.90 -18.89 12.91
N PRO A 146 2.13 -19.47 13.83
CA PRO A 146 2.65 -20.45 14.78
C PRO A 146 3.31 -21.64 14.06
N PRO A 147 4.46 -22.15 14.52
CA PRO A 147 5.23 -23.17 13.80
C PRO A 147 4.46 -24.46 13.52
N ASP A 148 3.57 -24.85 14.44
CA ASP A 148 2.72 -26.03 14.32
C ASP A 148 1.66 -25.91 13.21
N LEU A 149 1.41 -24.70 12.73
CA LEU A 149 0.49 -24.39 11.61
C LEU A 149 1.25 -24.04 10.32
N THR A 150 2.56 -23.93 10.37
CA THR A 150 3.37 -23.60 9.20
C THR A 150 3.43 -24.80 8.26
N PRO A 151 3.07 -24.64 6.97
CA PRO A 151 3.14 -25.73 6.01
C PRO A 151 4.57 -26.27 5.85
N ALA A 152 4.73 -27.59 5.73
CA ALA A 152 6.03 -28.20 5.52
C ALA A 152 6.66 -27.72 4.20
N GLY A 153 7.98 -27.52 4.20
CA GLY A 153 8.75 -27.14 3.00
C GLY A 153 8.64 -25.67 2.60
N VAL A 154 8.19 -24.78 3.49
CA VAL A 154 8.14 -23.34 3.26
C VAL A 154 9.46 -22.63 3.55
N GLU A 155 10.44 -23.36 4.09
CA GLU A 155 11.80 -22.86 4.38
C GLU A 155 12.70 -22.75 3.14
N ASP A 156 12.15 -23.04 1.95
CA ASP A 156 12.86 -22.92 0.68
C ASP A 156 12.87 -21.44 0.24
N ASP A 157 13.99 -20.76 0.43
CA ASP A 157 14.21 -19.36 0.01
C ASP A 157 14.04 -19.13 -1.51
N ASN A 158 13.91 -20.20 -2.31
CA ASN A 158 13.65 -20.14 -3.73
C ASN A 158 12.17 -20.36 -4.11
N ALA A 159 11.28 -20.58 -3.14
CA ALA A 159 9.86 -20.75 -3.42
C ALA A 159 9.27 -19.45 -3.98
N SER A 160 8.56 -19.56 -5.10
CA SER A 160 7.82 -18.40 -5.63
C SER A 160 6.67 -18.02 -4.68
N TRP A 161 6.29 -16.74 -4.68
CA TRP A 161 5.12 -16.28 -3.90
C TRP A 161 3.87 -17.11 -4.23
N ARG A 162 3.67 -17.48 -5.48
CA ARG A 162 2.52 -18.29 -5.91
C ARG A 162 2.50 -19.65 -5.21
N GLU A 163 3.64 -20.31 -5.08
CA GLU A 163 3.77 -21.58 -4.36
C GLU A 163 3.53 -21.36 -2.86
N THR A 164 4.12 -20.33 -2.29
CA THR A 164 3.92 -19.94 -0.89
C THR A 164 2.45 -19.61 -0.62
N ALA A 165 1.79 -18.81 -1.43
CA ALA A 165 0.37 -18.46 -1.31
C ALA A 165 -0.53 -19.70 -1.47
N THR A 166 -0.20 -20.63 -2.38
CA THR A 166 -0.93 -21.89 -2.52
C THR A 166 -0.80 -22.75 -1.26
N ARG A 167 0.39 -22.82 -0.67
CA ARG A 167 0.62 -23.54 0.58
C ARG A 167 -0.17 -22.92 1.74
N PHE A 168 -0.28 -21.59 1.78
CA PHE A 168 -1.13 -20.90 2.77
C PHE A 168 -2.62 -21.17 2.55
N ALA A 169 -3.09 -21.24 1.32
CA ALA A 169 -4.48 -21.55 1.01
C ALA A 169 -4.88 -22.98 1.47
N VAL A 170 -3.90 -23.86 1.60
CA VAL A 170 -4.05 -25.24 2.10
C VAL A 170 -3.82 -25.35 3.62
N LEU A 171 -3.69 -24.21 4.37
CA LEU A 171 -3.69 -24.27 5.83
C LEU A 171 -4.88 -25.09 6.30
N SER A 172 -4.56 -26.23 6.96
CA SER A 172 -5.53 -27.26 7.35
C SER A 172 -6.59 -26.76 8.35
N THR A 173 -6.41 -25.55 8.86
CA THR A 173 -7.29 -24.94 9.86
C THR A 173 -8.19 -23.89 9.21
N PRO A 174 -9.50 -24.17 9.12
CA PRO A 174 -10.42 -23.20 8.55
C PRO A 174 -10.43 -21.92 9.39
N GLN A 175 -10.30 -20.78 8.72
CA GLN A 175 -10.47 -19.49 9.37
C GLN A 175 -11.93 -19.30 9.77
N ALA A 176 -12.20 -18.95 11.01
CA ALA A 176 -13.54 -18.66 11.51
C ALA A 176 -13.83 -17.17 11.56
N THR A 177 -12.77 -16.35 11.83
CA THR A 177 -12.89 -14.90 11.88
C THR A 177 -11.64 -14.27 11.32
N VAL A 178 -11.82 -13.23 10.51
CA VAL A 178 -10.75 -12.35 10.06
C VAL A 178 -11.05 -10.94 10.53
N ARG A 179 -10.13 -10.36 11.30
CA ARG A 179 -10.20 -8.97 11.73
C ARG A 179 -9.13 -8.17 11.02
N GLU A 180 -9.53 -7.06 10.44
CA GLU A 180 -8.63 -6.13 9.77
C GLU A 180 -8.74 -4.75 10.40
N THR A 181 -7.59 -4.16 10.74
CA THR A 181 -7.48 -2.80 11.24
C THR A 181 -6.68 -1.99 10.23
N VAL A 182 -7.27 -0.94 9.69
CA VAL A 182 -6.66 -0.07 8.68
C VAL A 182 -6.30 1.26 9.32
N CYS A 183 -5.06 1.71 9.12
CA CYS A 183 -4.55 2.97 9.68
C CYS A 183 -3.69 3.70 8.66
N ALA A 184 -3.91 5.00 8.51
CA ALA A 184 -3.00 5.88 7.80
C ALA A 184 -2.03 6.52 8.82
N ARG A 185 -0.72 6.40 8.58
CA ARG A 185 0.33 6.91 9.48
C ARG A 185 1.61 7.25 8.72
N PRO A 186 2.54 7.99 9.31
CA PRO A 186 3.91 8.08 8.79
C PRO A 186 4.57 6.68 8.74
N PRO A 187 5.47 6.43 7.78
CA PRO A 187 6.26 5.20 7.75
C PRO A 187 7.27 5.17 8.91
N THR A 188 7.62 3.97 9.35
CA THR A 188 8.83 3.79 10.16
C THR A 188 10.09 4.02 9.31
N ALA A 189 11.25 4.15 9.92
CA ALA A 189 12.51 4.31 9.18
C ALA A 189 12.80 3.10 8.26
N GLU A 190 12.51 1.88 8.74
CA GLU A 190 12.64 0.66 7.97
C GLU A 190 11.68 0.63 6.78
N GLU A 191 10.40 0.91 7.00
CA GLU A 191 9.37 0.96 5.95
C GLU A 191 9.71 2.02 4.89
N ALA A 192 10.14 3.21 5.32
CA ALA A 192 10.57 4.28 4.41
C ALA A 192 11.75 3.83 3.53
N SER A 193 12.72 3.12 4.11
CA SER A 193 13.88 2.59 3.39
C SER A 193 13.47 1.53 2.38
N VAL A 194 12.71 0.50 2.81
CA VAL A 194 12.30 -0.63 1.96
C VAL A 194 11.38 -0.17 0.83
N LEU A 195 10.42 0.71 1.14
CA LEU A 195 9.46 1.25 0.17
C LEU A 195 10.00 2.44 -0.62
N ARG A 196 11.23 2.89 -0.33
CA ARG A 196 11.87 4.07 -0.93
C ARG A 196 11.00 5.32 -0.84
N LEU A 197 10.38 5.52 0.33
CA LEU A 197 9.50 6.65 0.61
C LEU A 197 10.26 7.80 1.29
N ARG A 198 9.73 9.01 1.13
CA ARG A 198 10.10 10.12 2.01
C ARG A 198 9.44 9.90 3.37
N SER A 199 10.11 10.31 4.45
CA SER A 199 9.57 10.19 5.82
C SER A 199 8.24 10.90 6.03
N SER A 200 7.92 11.89 5.20
CA SER A 200 6.65 12.63 5.22
C SER A 200 5.54 12.00 4.38
N ALA A 201 5.84 10.98 3.55
CA ALA A 201 4.83 10.32 2.73
C ALA A 201 4.02 9.37 3.61
N PRO A 202 2.67 9.49 3.67
CA PRO A 202 1.86 8.59 4.47
C PRO A 202 1.88 7.16 3.91
N VAL A 203 1.75 6.19 4.80
CA VAL A 203 1.49 4.79 4.44
C VAL A 203 0.10 4.38 4.90
N LEU A 204 -0.51 3.46 4.16
CA LEU A 204 -1.66 2.70 4.60
C LEU A 204 -1.12 1.41 5.25
N ALA A 205 -1.31 1.29 6.56
CA ALA A 205 -0.94 0.11 7.32
C ALA A 205 -2.20 -0.71 7.63
N ILE A 206 -2.15 -2.01 7.35
CA ILE A 206 -3.25 -2.93 7.61
C ILE A 206 -2.72 -4.04 8.51
N THR A 207 -3.37 -4.21 9.65
CA THR A 207 -3.14 -5.34 10.55
C THR A 207 -4.27 -6.32 10.37
N ARG A 208 -3.95 -7.53 9.92
CA ARG A 208 -4.91 -8.62 9.73
C ARG A 208 -4.63 -9.70 10.76
N VAL A 209 -5.67 -10.21 11.42
CA VAL A 209 -5.59 -11.31 12.36
C VAL A 209 -6.68 -12.33 12.03
N ALA A 210 -6.29 -13.56 11.77
CA ALA A 210 -7.19 -14.67 11.54
C ALA A 210 -7.23 -15.59 12.75
N THR A 211 -8.43 -16.05 13.11
CA THR A 211 -8.65 -17.03 14.17
C THR A 211 -9.39 -18.25 13.61
N ASP A 212 -9.15 -19.40 14.22
CA ASP A 212 -9.91 -20.61 13.95
C ASP A 212 -11.24 -20.63 14.73
N THR A 213 -11.99 -21.73 14.57
CA THR A 213 -13.28 -21.95 15.25
C THR A 213 -13.17 -22.08 16.77
N SER A 214 -11.97 -22.36 17.30
CA SER A 214 -11.69 -22.38 18.74
C SER A 214 -11.36 -21.01 19.31
N GLY A 215 -11.18 -19.99 18.44
CA GLY A 215 -10.74 -18.65 18.81
C GLY A 215 -9.22 -18.51 18.94
N ARG A 216 -8.44 -19.53 18.57
CA ARG A 216 -6.99 -19.47 18.49
C ARG A 216 -6.58 -18.60 17.32
N VAL A 217 -5.61 -17.72 17.53
CA VAL A 217 -5.01 -16.96 16.43
C VAL A 217 -4.11 -17.90 15.62
N ILE A 218 -4.40 -18.03 14.33
CA ILE A 218 -3.68 -18.89 13.40
C ILE A 218 -2.73 -18.12 12.49
N GLU A 219 -2.96 -16.81 12.35
CA GLU A 219 -2.19 -15.93 11.51
C GLU A 219 -2.31 -14.48 11.98
N ALA A 220 -1.23 -13.74 11.90
CA ALA A 220 -1.24 -12.30 11.97
C ALA A 220 -0.40 -11.72 10.81
N ALA A 221 -0.95 -10.77 10.06
CA ALA A 221 -0.26 -10.11 8.97
C ALA A 221 -0.22 -8.59 9.18
N LEU A 222 0.96 -8.01 8.99
CA LEU A 222 1.22 -6.58 9.02
C LEU A 222 1.57 -6.15 7.58
N LEU A 223 0.65 -5.44 6.93
CA LEU A 223 0.82 -4.99 5.56
C LEU A 223 1.00 -3.48 5.54
N VAL A 224 1.93 -3.00 4.73
CA VAL A 224 2.22 -1.57 4.59
C VAL A 224 2.35 -1.21 3.12
N PHE A 225 1.59 -0.23 2.71
CA PHE A 225 1.56 0.28 1.34
C PHE A 225 1.83 1.78 1.32
N PRO A 226 2.50 2.30 0.28
CA PRO A 226 2.52 3.74 0.04
C PRO A 226 1.08 4.26 -0.10
N GLY A 227 0.69 5.27 0.68
CA GLY A 227 -0.71 5.69 0.80
C GLY A 227 -1.32 6.24 -0.48
N ASP A 228 -0.50 6.78 -1.39
CA ASP A 228 -0.92 7.29 -2.70
C ASP A 228 -0.97 6.21 -3.79
N HIS A 229 -0.52 4.98 -3.47
CA HIS A 229 -0.38 3.87 -4.42
C HIS A 229 -1.30 2.68 -4.16
N VAL A 230 -2.20 2.78 -3.19
CA VAL A 230 -3.11 1.70 -2.82
C VAL A 230 -4.53 2.21 -2.63
N ASP A 231 -5.49 1.41 -3.05
CA ASP A 231 -6.90 1.52 -2.68
C ASP A 231 -7.27 0.27 -1.88
N ALA A 232 -7.86 0.44 -0.68
CA ALA A 232 -8.38 -0.66 0.11
C ALA A 232 -9.89 -0.79 -0.16
N VAL A 233 -10.33 -1.96 -0.62
CA VAL A 233 -11.71 -2.26 -0.96
C VAL A 233 -12.26 -3.31 -0.01
N PHE A 234 -13.35 -2.98 0.66
CA PHE A 234 -14.08 -3.88 1.55
C PHE A 234 -15.50 -4.04 1.02
N THR A 235 -15.92 -5.27 0.76
CA THR A 235 -17.27 -5.57 0.29
C THR A 235 -18.05 -6.24 1.42
N THR A 236 -19.17 -5.67 1.79
CA THR A 236 -20.09 -6.25 2.79
C THR A 236 -21.32 -6.77 2.09
N HIS A 237 -21.64 -8.04 2.32
CA HIS A 237 -22.89 -8.65 1.86
C HIS A 237 -23.87 -8.68 3.04
N HIS A 238 -25.06 -8.12 2.86
CA HIS A 238 -26.15 -8.32 3.80
C HIS A 238 -26.86 -9.64 3.42
N PRO A 239 -27.07 -10.57 4.36
CA PRO A 239 -27.90 -11.72 4.09
C PRO A 239 -29.31 -11.22 3.75
N THR A 240 -29.78 -11.48 2.54
CA THR A 240 -31.16 -11.25 2.18
C THR A 240 -31.97 -12.32 2.93
N ASP A 241 -32.93 -11.90 3.77
CA ASP A 241 -33.82 -12.80 4.49
C ASP A 241 -34.69 -13.56 3.46
N GLU A 242 -34.29 -14.77 3.11
CA GLU A 242 -35.11 -15.69 2.25
C GLU A 242 -36.36 -16.23 2.95
N ARG A 243 -36.88 -15.56 3.97
CA ARG A 243 -38.07 -16.01 4.71
C ARG A 243 -39.38 -15.32 4.30
N GLN A 244 -39.55 -14.93 3.04
CA GLN A 244 -40.86 -14.44 2.56
C GLN A 244 -41.25 -15.00 1.19
N THR A 245 -41.24 -16.33 1.01
CA THR A 245 -42.00 -16.91 -0.11
C THR A 245 -42.45 -18.35 0.25
N GLN A 246 -43.25 -18.49 1.31
CA GLN A 246 -44.14 -19.62 1.46
C GLN A 246 -45.43 -19.12 2.11
N LYS A 247 -46.32 -18.67 1.26
CA LYS A 247 -47.79 -18.67 1.53
C LYS A 247 -48.52 -18.96 0.25
#